data_e086a6276126839705cf2f449fefd0f4
#
_entry.id   e086a6276126839705cf2f449fefd0f4
#
_cell.length_a   1.000
_cell.length_b   1.000
_cell.length_c   1.000
_cell.angle_alpha   90.00
_cell.angle_beta   90.00
_cell.angle_gamma   90.00
#
_symmetry.space_group_name_H-M   'P 1'
#
loop_
_entity.id
_entity.type
_entity.pdbx_description
1 polymer ?
#
loop_
_entity_poly.entity_id
_entity_poly.type
_entity_poly.pdbx_seq_one_letter_code
_entity_poly.pdbx_strand_id
1 'polypeptide(L)'
;MMFERSLKRWGVGRVVLLNWPKYVAAVSALALGVTAVSYSRGMARLEFALLCALIAYGTAASLLATWWVYDHEAQRLYQRIADHRHGTAPWVLVHAGFDESHGRLHALLGPPAHHFDIGPSSDRSRSLRRAHALSGRDGVPVVGALPVGDASIGLVVVLFGIHELHSDSDAVALLRELTRITVGDGSVVIVEHLIDVANIVAYGPAAWHFSTGGRWRNAVTSAGMRLKSATRVGGLVTVMVAR
;
A
#
# COMPACT_ATOMS: atom_id res chain seq x y z
N MET A 1 -22.41 -1.56 15.22
CA MET A 1 -21.30 -2.28 15.91
C MET A 1 -20.91 -3.61 15.25
N MET A 2 -21.84 -4.53 14.90
CA MET A 2 -21.50 -5.82 14.25
C MET A 2 -21.12 -5.65 12.76
N PHE A 3 -21.76 -4.77 12.03
CA PHE A 3 -21.46 -4.41 10.64
C PHE A 3 -20.10 -3.71 10.48
N GLU A 4 -19.75 -2.81 11.41
CA GLU A 4 -18.43 -2.17 11.45
C GLU A 4 -17.27 -3.14 11.72
N ARG A 5 -17.49 -4.17 12.57
CA ARG A 5 -16.49 -5.21 12.82
C ARG A 5 -16.27 -6.13 11.60
N SER A 6 -17.31 -6.34 10.79
CA SER A 6 -17.23 -7.12 9.56
C SER A 6 -16.44 -6.38 8.47
N LEU A 7 -16.70 -5.08 8.27
CA LEU A 7 -15.95 -4.24 7.32
C LEU A 7 -14.48 -4.08 7.69
N LYS A 8 -14.14 -4.12 8.98
CA LYS A 8 -12.75 -4.11 9.45
C LYS A 8 -11.96 -5.38 9.06
N ARG A 9 -12.64 -6.46 8.70
CA ARG A 9 -12.00 -7.74 8.32
C ARG A 9 -11.82 -7.92 6.81
N TRP A 10 -12.47 -7.14 5.97
CA TRP A 10 -12.44 -7.32 4.52
C TRP A 10 -11.53 -6.29 3.86
N GLY A 11 -10.44 -6.75 3.24
CA GLY A 11 -9.48 -5.88 2.57
C GLY A 11 -10.14 -5.03 1.48
N VAL A 12 -10.87 -5.64 0.55
CA VAL A 12 -11.58 -4.94 -0.52
C VAL A 12 -12.66 -3.99 0.02
N GLY A 13 -13.42 -4.42 1.03
CA GLY A 13 -14.47 -3.58 1.63
C GLY A 13 -13.90 -2.30 2.25
N ARG A 14 -12.75 -2.38 2.91
CA ARG A 14 -12.06 -1.22 3.48
C ARG A 14 -11.54 -0.28 2.40
N VAL A 15 -10.92 -0.81 1.34
CA VAL A 15 -10.45 0.02 0.21
C VAL A 15 -11.61 0.73 -0.47
N VAL A 16 -12.75 0.06 -0.67
CA VAL A 16 -13.97 0.68 -1.19
C VAL A 16 -14.46 1.80 -0.27
N LEU A 17 -14.52 1.54 1.04
CA LEU A 17 -14.93 2.55 2.02
C LEU A 17 -14.01 3.79 2.01
N LEU A 18 -12.69 3.58 1.93
CA LEU A 18 -11.72 4.68 1.89
C LEU A 18 -11.74 5.46 0.57
N ASN A 19 -12.15 4.81 -0.51
CA ASN A 19 -12.19 5.37 -1.86
C ASN A 19 -13.60 5.56 -2.41
N TRP A 20 -14.64 5.51 -1.55
CA TRP A 20 -16.04 5.56 -1.98
C TRP A 20 -16.39 6.66 -3.00
N PRO A 21 -15.80 7.90 -2.95
CA PRO A 21 -16.14 8.91 -3.93
C PRO A 21 -15.76 8.52 -5.37
N LYS A 22 -14.69 7.74 -5.54
CA LYS A 22 -14.29 7.25 -6.87
C LYS A 22 -15.32 6.27 -7.43
N TYR A 23 -15.86 5.40 -6.59
CA TYR A 23 -16.89 4.43 -7.00
C TYR A 23 -18.24 5.10 -7.27
N VAL A 24 -18.62 6.09 -6.45
CA VAL A 24 -19.82 6.91 -6.74
C VAL A 24 -19.66 7.64 -8.07
N ALA A 25 -18.51 8.27 -8.31
CA ALA A 25 -18.25 8.93 -9.59
C ALA A 25 -18.30 7.95 -10.78
N ALA A 26 -17.75 6.75 -10.64
CA ALA A 26 -17.79 5.71 -11.68
C ALA A 26 -19.24 5.27 -11.97
N VAL A 27 -20.04 5.00 -10.93
CA VAL A 27 -21.45 4.62 -11.08
C VAL A 27 -22.26 5.75 -11.74
N SER A 28 -22.05 6.99 -11.30
CA SER A 28 -22.74 8.16 -11.90
C SER A 28 -22.35 8.34 -13.37
N ALA A 29 -21.06 8.20 -13.70
CA ALA A 29 -20.58 8.31 -15.08
C ALA A 29 -21.14 7.17 -15.95
N LEU A 30 -21.24 5.95 -15.43
CA LEU A 30 -21.88 4.83 -16.14
C LEU A 30 -23.38 5.10 -16.38
N ALA A 31 -24.11 5.59 -15.38
CA ALA A 31 -25.52 5.91 -15.53
C ALA A 31 -25.75 6.99 -16.62
N LEU A 32 -24.96 8.06 -16.58
CA LEU A 32 -25.01 9.12 -17.59
C LEU A 32 -24.61 8.60 -18.98
N GLY A 33 -23.55 7.76 -19.04
CA GLY A 33 -23.08 7.18 -20.28
C GLY A 33 -24.12 6.25 -20.92
N VAL A 34 -24.78 5.39 -20.14
CA VAL A 34 -25.86 4.52 -20.62
C VAL A 34 -27.04 5.34 -21.15
N THR A 35 -27.38 6.45 -20.47
CA THR A 35 -28.38 7.39 -20.94
C THR A 35 -27.95 8.00 -22.29
N ALA A 36 -26.69 8.46 -22.39
CA ALA A 36 -26.15 9.02 -23.62
C ALA A 36 -26.16 7.99 -24.77
N VAL A 37 -25.79 6.74 -24.53
CA VAL A 37 -25.88 5.63 -25.51
C VAL A 37 -27.30 5.44 -26.01
N SER A 38 -28.32 5.55 -25.12
CA SER A 38 -29.72 5.33 -25.45
C SER A 38 -30.29 6.42 -26.36
N TYR A 39 -29.82 7.65 -26.20
CA TYR A 39 -30.31 8.82 -27.02
C TYR A 39 -29.41 9.15 -28.21
N SER A 40 -28.20 8.58 -28.32
CA SER A 40 -27.27 8.83 -29.42
C SER A 40 -27.47 7.86 -30.59
N ARG A 41 -26.95 8.24 -31.78
CA ARG A 41 -26.96 7.41 -33.00
C ARG A 41 -25.58 7.46 -33.66
N GLY A 42 -25.33 6.48 -34.55
CA GLY A 42 -24.08 6.44 -35.32
C GLY A 42 -22.82 6.36 -34.46
N MET A 43 -21.80 7.13 -34.83
CA MET A 43 -20.49 7.13 -34.14
C MET A 43 -20.59 7.58 -32.69
N ALA A 44 -21.39 8.56 -32.34
CA ALA A 44 -21.53 9.04 -30.97
C ALA A 44 -22.03 7.95 -30.03
N ARG A 45 -22.94 7.08 -30.50
CA ARG A 45 -23.39 5.91 -29.71
C ARG A 45 -22.24 4.95 -29.39
N LEU A 46 -21.37 4.68 -30.39
CA LEU A 46 -20.23 3.81 -30.23
C LEU A 46 -19.21 4.41 -29.24
N GLU A 47 -18.94 5.69 -29.34
CA GLU A 47 -18.00 6.41 -28.44
C GLU A 47 -18.48 6.33 -26.99
N PHE A 48 -19.76 6.63 -26.71
CA PHE A 48 -20.31 6.51 -25.37
C PHE A 48 -20.31 5.07 -24.85
N ALA A 49 -20.61 4.08 -25.71
CA ALA A 49 -20.54 2.67 -25.34
C ALA A 49 -19.13 2.23 -24.98
N LEU A 50 -18.13 2.64 -25.74
CA LEU A 50 -16.71 2.37 -25.45
C LEU A 50 -16.26 3.03 -24.15
N LEU A 51 -16.67 4.28 -23.90
CA LEU A 51 -16.37 4.97 -22.65
C LEU A 51 -16.99 4.24 -21.45
N CYS A 52 -18.25 3.82 -21.55
CA CYS A 52 -18.89 3.00 -20.51
C CYS A 52 -18.15 1.68 -20.29
N ALA A 53 -17.73 1.00 -21.34
CA ALA A 53 -16.98 -0.25 -21.24
C ALA A 53 -15.63 -0.05 -20.54
N LEU A 54 -14.91 1.04 -20.85
CA LEU A 54 -13.64 1.38 -20.19
C LEU A 54 -13.82 1.70 -18.71
N ILE A 55 -14.86 2.45 -18.33
CA ILE A 55 -15.15 2.77 -16.93
C ILE A 55 -15.54 1.51 -16.17
N ALA A 56 -16.39 0.66 -16.75
CA ALA A 56 -16.80 -0.60 -16.14
C ALA A 56 -15.60 -1.55 -15.96
N TYR A 57 -14.78 -1.69 -17.01
CA TYR A 57 -13.56 -2.49 -16.95
C TYR A 57 -12.60 -1.99 -15.86
N GLY A 58 -12.26 -0.70 -15.86
CA GLY A 58 -11.31 -0.15 -14.88
C GLY A 58 -11.80 -0.28 -13.44
N THR A 59 -13.11 -0.11 -13.23
CA THR A 59 -13.73 -0.30 -11.91
C THR A 59 -13.67 -1.76 -11.47
N ALA A 60 -14.08 -2.68 -12.35
CA ALA A 60 -14.06 -4.12 -12.05
C ALA A 60 -12.63 -4.64 -11.85
N ALA A 61 -11.69 -4.27 -12.71
CA ALA A 61 -10.29 -4.66 -12.61
C ALA A 61 -9.67 -4.19 -11.29
N SER A 62 -9.91 -2.93 -10.91
CA SER A 62 -9.42 -2.38 -9.65
C SER A 62 -10.01 -3.09 -8.43
N LEU A 63 -11.31 -3.41 -8.43
CA LEU A 63 -11.95 -4.15 -7.35
C LEU A 63 -11.42 -5.58 -7.24
N LEU A 64 -11.29 -6.26 -8.37
CA LEU A 64 -10.75 -7.63 -8.42
C LEU A 64 -9.29 -7.67 -7.97
N ALA A 65 -8.47 -6.74 -8.43
CA ALA A 65 -7.07 -6.64 -8.00
C ALA A 65 -6.95 -6.36 -6.50
N THR A 66 -7.79 -5.47 -5.97
CA THR A 66 -7.83 -5.18 -4.53
C THR A 66 -8.25 -6.41 -3.73
N TRP A 67 -9.32 -7.11 -4.13
CA TRP A 67 -9.72 -8.36 -3.49
C TRP A 67 -8.61 -9.41 -3.56
N TRP A 68 -7.98 -9.55 -4.74
CA TRP A 68 -6.89 -10.49 -4.95
C TRP A 68 -5.73 -10.26 -3.97
N VAL A 69 -5.26 -9.01 -3.85
CA VAL A 69 -4.12 -8.65 -3.00
C VAL A 69 -4.47 -8.74 -1.51
N TYR A 70 -5.57 -8.07 -1.10
CA TYR A 70 -5.85 -7.83 0.32
C TYR A 70 -6.71 -8.89 0.99
N ASP A 71 -7.36 -9.77 0.21
CA ASP A 71 -8.16 -10.86 0.74
C ASP A 71 -7.60 -12.23 0.34
N HIS A 72 -7.38 -12.49 -0.97
CA HIS A 72 -6.98 -13.79 -1.46
C HIS A 72 -5.50 -14.11 -1.17
N GLU A 73 -4.58 -13.25 -1.59
CA GLU A 73 -3.13 -13.43 -1.41
C GLU A 73 -2.60 -12.89 -0.08
N ALA A 74 -3.44 -12.23 0.71
CA ALA A 74 -3.03 -11.57 1.95
C ALA A 74 -2.29 -12.51 2.92
N GLN A 75 -2.78 -13.75 3.08
CA GLN A 75 -2.12 -14.73 3.98
C GLN A 75 -0.71 -15.05 3.50
N ARG A 76 -0.52 -15.25 2.19
CA ARG A 76 0.82 -15.52 1.61
C ARG A 76 1.74 -14.32 1.75
N LEU A 77 1.19 -13.11 1.54
CA LEU A 77 1.95 -11.87 1.68
C LEU A 77 2.50 -11.72 3.10
N TYR A 78 1.64 -11.81 4.09
CA TYR A 78 2.05 -11.60 5.48
C TYR A 78 2.92 -12.75 6.01
N GLN A 79 2.69 -13.99 5.57
CA GLN A 79 3.58 -15.10 5.89
C GLN A 79 4.97 -14.88 5.29
N ARG A 80 5.05 -14.43 4.02
CA ARG A 80 6.33 -14.10 3.38
C ARG A 80 7.10 -13.01 4.14
N ILE A 81 6.40 -12.02 4.68
CA ILE A 81 7.02 -10.99 5.52
C ILE A 81 7.54 -11.61 6.83
N ALA A 82 6.71 -12.42 7.48
CA ALA A 82 7.05 -13.06 8.74
C ALA A 82 8.25 -14.02 8.64
N ASP A 83 8.46 -14.67 7.49
CA ASP A 83 9.59 -15.57 7.23
C ASP A 83 10.97 -14.86 7.32
N HIS A 84 10.99 -13.52 7.29
CA HIS A 84 12.21 -12.72 7.45
C HIS A 84 12.51 -12.34 8.91
N ARG A 85 11.67 -12.76 9.85
CA ARG A 85 11.97 -12.58 11.27
C ARG A 85 12.95 -13.68 11.73
N HIS A 86 14.13 -13.27 12.09
CA HIS A 86 15.15 -14.17 12.66
C HIS A 86 15.31 -13.89 14.16
N GLY A 87 15.37 -14.94 14.97
CA GLY A 87 15.59 -14.85 16.42
C GLY A 87 14.42 -14.19 17.17
N THR A 88 14.75 -13.69 18.37
CA THR A 88 13.80 -13.10 19.34
C THR A 88 13.83 -11.57 19.36
N ALA A 89 14.71 -10.94 18.57
CA ALA A 89 14.82 -9.49 18.54
C ALA A 89 13.49 -8.83 18.16
N PRO A 90 13.18 -7.63 18.70
CA PRO A 90 11.93 -6.96 18.47
C PRO A 90 11.75 -6.61 16.99
N TRP A 91 10.51 -6.42 16.57
CA TRP A 91 10.17 -5.94 15.24
C TRP A 91 9.39 -4.65 15.29
N VAL A 92 9.43 -3.91 14.19
CA VAL A 92 8.80 -2.60 14.03
C VAL A 92 7.93 -2.59 12.77
N LEU A 93 6.75 -1.98 12.86
CA LEU A 93 5.88 -1.68 11.73
C LEU A 93 5.96 -0.20 11.37
N VAL A 94 6.21 0.08 10.10
CA VAL A 94 6.26 1.42 9.51
C VAL A 94 5.22 1.51 8.40
N HIS A 95 4.36 2.52 8.43
CA HIS A 95 3.31 2.75 7.43
C HIS A 95 3.01 4.26 7.29
N ALA A 96 2.19 4.63 6.32
CA ALA A 96 1.75 6.00 6.11
C ALA A 96 0.26 6.16 6.47
N GLY A 97 -0.05 6.24 7.76
CA GLY A 97 -1.37 6.62 8.24
C GLY A 97 -2.19 5.52 8.88
N PHE A 98 -2.07 4.26 8.47
CA PHE A 98 -2.75 3.13 9.11
C PHE A 98 -2.10 1.79 8.75
N ASP A 99 -2.30 0.79 9.60
CA ASP A 99 -1.84 -0.57 9.36
C ASP A 99 -2.71 -1.28 8.30
N GLU A 100 -2.19 -1.42 7.09
CA GLU A 100 -2.87 -2.14 6.00
C GLU A 100 -2.91 -3.66 6.20
N SER A 101 -2.09 -4.20 7.11
CA SER A 101 -2.17 -5.62 7.47
C SER A 101 -3.43 -5.96 8.27
N HIS A 102 -4.15 -4.94 8.77
CA HIS A 102 -5.33 -5.11 9.63
C HIS A 102 -5.05 -6.00 10.84
N GLY A 103 -3.86 -5.88 11.42
CA GLY A 103 -3.42 -6.67 12.55
C GLY A 103 -3.02 -8.11 12.23
N ARG A 104 -3.00 -8.54 10.95
CA ARG A 104 -2.57 -9.90 10.57
C ARG A 104 -1.08 -10.13 10.85
N LEU A 105 -0.25 -9.11 10.67
CA LEU A 105 1.17 -9.18 11.07
C LEU A 105 1.31 -9.33 12.58
N HIS A 106 0.49 -8.65 13.38
CA HIS A 106 0.48 -8.83 14.83
C HIS A 106 0.10 -10.26 15.23
N ALA A 107 -0.82 -10.90 14.49
CA ALA A 107 -1.20 -12.29 14.75
C ALA A 107 -0.08 -13.28 14.42
N LEU A 108 0.78 -12.98 13.43
CA LEU A 108 1.89 -13.83 13.01
C LEU A 108 3.17 -13.59 13.83
N LEU A 109 3.46 -12.32 14.14
CA LEU A 109 4.73 -11.90 14.72
C LEU A 109 4.63 -11.50 16.21
N GLY A 110 3.41 -11.48 16.79
CA GLY A 110 3.15 -10.78 18.03
C GLY A 110 3.10 -9.26 17.85
N PRO A 111 2.84 -8.49 18.92
CA PRO A 111 2.81 -7.03 18.83
C PRO A 111 4.19 -6.47 18.41
N PRO A 112 4.23 -5.44 17.55
CA PRO A 112 5.49 -4.76 17.25
C PRO A 112 5.98 -3.97 18.47
N ALA A 113 7.29 -3.84 18.62
CA ALA A 113 7.87 -3.00 19.66
C ALA A 113 7.55 -1.51 19.44
N HIS A 114 7.49 -1.12 18.16
CA HIS A 114 7.08 0.23 17.76
C HIS A 114 6.22 0.16 16.50
N HIS A 115 5.29 1.09 16.42
CA HIS A 115 4.37 1.25 15.31
C HIS A 115 4.46 2.72 14.87
N PHE A 116 5.07 2.96 13.70
CA PHE A 116 5.37 4.29 13.19
C PHE A 116 4.49 4.68 12.02
N ASP A 117 3.93 5.87 12.11
CA ASP A 117 3.24 6.56 11.04
C ASP A 117 4.19 7.59 10.42
N ILE A 118 4.66 7.33 9.19
CA ILE A 118 5.58 8.20 8.47
C ILE A 118 4.85 9.14 7.51
N GLY A 119 5.44 10.32 7.35
CA GLY A 119 4.95 11.34 6.43
C GLY A 119 4.13 12.43 7.09
N PRO A 120 4.25 13.66 6.57
CA PRO A 120 3.54 14.82 7.08
C PRO A 120 2.03 14.67 6.85
N SER A 121 1.25 15.04 7.84
CA SER A 121 -0.23 14.96 7.76
C SER A 121 -0.83 15.84 6.66
N SER A 122 -0.12 16.91 6.24
CA SER A 122 -0.52 17.84 5.19
C SER A 122 -0.53 17.22 3.79
N ASP A 123 0.37 16.29 3.52
CA ASP A 123 0.64 15.78 2.16
C ASP A 123 -0.04 14.44 1.88
N ARG A 124 -0.79 13.92 2.85
CA ARG A 124 -1.47 12.63 2.71
C ARG A 124 -2.54 12.65 1.63
N SER A 125 -2.64 11.56 0.90
CA SER A 125 -3.72 11.32 -0.05
C SER A 125 -5.09 11.45 0.61
N ARG A 126 -6.14 11.74 -0.19
CA ARG A 126 -7.51 11.86 0.34
C ARG A 126 -8.02 10.57 0.98
N SER A 127 -7.57 9.42 0.50
CA SER A 127 -7.92 8.12 1.07
C SER A 127 -7.25 7.91 2.43
N LEU A 128 -5.99 8.28 2.59
CA LEU A 128 -5.28 8.21 3.87
C LEU A 128 -5.87 9.17 4.92
N ARG A 129 -6.26 10.39 4.52
CA ARG A 129 -6.97 11.29 5.43
C ARG A 129 -8.30 10.70 5.93
N ARG A 130 -9.06 10.01 5.04
CA ARG A 130 -10.26 9.28 5.46
C ARG A 130 -9.96 8.09 6.36
N ALA A 131 -8.90 7.33 6.06
CA ALA A 131 -8.46 6.23 6.90
C ALA A 131 -8.14 6.72 8.31
N HIS A 132 -7.42 7.81 8.42
CA HIS A 132 -7.07 8.45 9.69
C HIS A 132 -8.30 8.92 10.48
N ALA A 133 -9.27 9.53 9.79
CA ALA A 133 -10.52 9.97 10.41
C ALA A 133 -11.40 8.81 10.91
N LEU A 134 -11.34 7.65 10.26
CA LEU A 134 -12.16 6.48 10.61
C LEU A 134 -11.49 5.55 11.63
N SER A 135 -10.16 5.46 11.63
CA SER A 135 -9.41 4.50 12.45
C SER A 135 -8.68 5.15 13.62
N GLY A 136 -8.65 6.49 13.68
CA GLY A 136 -7.74 7.21 14.57
C GLY A 136 -6.28 7.11 14.10
N ARG A 137 -5.35 7.37 15.00
CA ARG A 137 -3.91 7.21 14.71
C ARG A 137 -3.49 5.78 15.03
N ASP A 138 -3.09 5.03 14.01
CA ASP A 138 -2.60 3.67 14.17
C ASP A 138 -1.08 3.59 14.46
N GLY A 139 -0.43 4.69 14.80
CA GLY A 139 1.00 4.70 15.09
C GLY A 139 1.48 6.04 15.65
N VAL A 140 2.72 6.08 16.08
CA VAL A 140 3.39 7.31 16.51
C VAL A 140 3.81 8.07 15.27
N PRO A 141 3.34 9.31 15.06
CA PRO A 141 3.81 10.13 13.94
C PRO A 141 5.31 10.43 14.10
N VAL A 142 6.07 10.20 13.04
CA VAL A 142 7.50 10.45 13.04
C VAL A 142 7.88 11.31 11.84
N VAL A 143 8.63 12.37 12.11
CA VAL A 143 9.30 13.19 11.11
C VAL A 143 10.77 13.25 11.51
N GLY A 144 11.66 12.74 10.66
CA GLY A 144 13.11 12.66 10.94
C GLY A 144 13.53 11.39 11.67
N ALA A 145 14.35 11.52 12.72
CA ALA A 145 14.90 10.39 13.44
C ALA A 145 13.83 9.59 14.20
N LEU A 146 13.91 8.27 14.11
CA LEU A 146 13.05 7.37 14.86
C LEU A 146 13.49 7.30 16.33
N PRO A 147 12.56 7.34 17.29
CA PRO A 147 12.87 7.26 18.72
C PRO A 147 13.22 5.82 19.14
N VAL A 148 14.20 5.23 18.47
CA VAL A 148 14.67 3.85 18.66
C VAL A 148 16.20 3.86 18.68
N GLY A 149 16.77 3.09 19.59
CA GLY A 149 18.23 2.94 19.69
C GLY A 149 18.85 2.29 18.45
N ASP A 150 20.13 2.53 18.24
CA ASP A 150 20.89 1.92 17.16
C ASP A 150 20.94 0.41 17.32
N ALA A 151 20.91 -0.32 16.20
CA ALA A 151 21.07 -1.77 16.13
C ALA A 151 20.25 -2.53 17.19
N SER A 152 18.97 -2.20 17.36
CA SER A 152 18.09 -2.76 18.39
C SER A 152 16.91 -3.57 17.82
N ILE A 153 16.65 -3.48 16.50
CA ILE A 153 15.49 -4.09 15.84
C ILE A 153 15.94 -5.22 14.91
N GLY A 154 15.34 -6.40 15.06
CA GLY A 154 15.63 -7.55 14.20
C GLY A 154 14.90 -7.56 12.87
N LEU A 155 13.69 -7.01 12.84
CA LEU A 155 12.88 -6.91 11.63
C LEU A 155 12.16 -5.56 11.57
N VAL A 156 12.38 -4.83 10.50
CA VAL A 156 11.59 -3.65 10.16
C VAL A 156 10.69 -3.98 8.97
N VAL A 157 9.40 -3.74 9.11
CA VAL A 157 8.40 -3.92 8.03
C VAL A 157 7.89 -2.55 7.62
N VAL A 158 8.16 -2.16 6.37
CA VAL A 158 7.57 -0.97 5.75
C VAL A 158 6.41 -1.43 4.86
N LEU A 159 5.19 -1.12 5.27
CA LEU A 159 3.98 -1.66 4.66
C LEU A 159 3.22 -0.55 3.91
N PHE A 160 3.25 -0.58 2.58
CA PHE A 160 2.53 0.30 1.66
C PHE A 160 2.61 1.80 2.03
N GLY A 161 3.76 2.23 2.56
CA GLY A 161 3.90 3.57 3.11
C GLY A 161 4.93 4.44 2.41
N ILE A 162 5.99 3.83 1.90
CA ILE A 162 7.15 4.61 1.42
C ILE A 162 6.83 5.37 0.11
N HIS A 163 5.84 4.93 -0.67
CA HIS A 163 5.40 5.64 -1.88
C HIS A 163 4.69 6.97 -1.58
N GLU A 164 4.22 7.19 -0.37
CA GLU A 164 3.69 8.48 0.09
C GLU A 164 4.81 9.51 0.35
N LEU A 165 6.07 9.06 0.39
CA LEU A 165 7.23 9.95 0.38
C LEU A 165 7.56 10.34 -1.07
N HIS A 166 7.10 11.53 -1.47
CA HIS A 166 7.25 12.02 -2.85
C HIS A 166 8.69 12.42 -3.18
N SER A 167 9.47 12.81 -2.16
CA SER A 167 10.88 13.20 -2.30
C SER A 167 11.79 11.96 -2.20
N ASP A 168 12.74 11.84 -3.13
CA ASP A 168 13.78 10.79 -3.06
C ASP A 168 14.71 10.99 -1.84
N SER A 169 14.98 12.24 -1.46
CA SER A 169 15.77 12.55 -0.27
C SER A 169 15.10 12.05 1.01
N ASP A 170 13.79 12.20 1.13
CA ASP A 170 13.03 11.77 2.31
C ASP A 170 12.96 10.24 2.38
N ALA A 171 12.76 9.58 1.23
CA ALA A 171 12.81 8.13 1.15
C ALA A 171 14.18 7.57 1.56
N VAL A 172 15.27 8.18 1.07
CA VAL A 172 16.64 7.80 1.44
C VAL A 172 16.91 8.08 2.92
N ALA A 173 16.48 9.22 3.44
CA ALA A 173 16.63 9.58 4.86
C ALA A 173 15.91 8.56 5.77
N LEU A 174 14.66 8.21 5.44
CA LEU A 174 13.94 7.15 6.15
C LEU A 174 14.71 5.83 6.09
N LEU A 175 15.12 5.38 4.91
CA LEU A 175 15.84 4.11 4.77
C LEU A 175 17.15 4.08 5.55
N ARG A 176 17.88 5.21 5.66
CA ARG A 176 19.06 5.34 6.55
C ARG A 176 18.71 5.16 8.02
N GLU A 177 17.59 5.75 8.46
CA GLU A 177 17.10 5.56 9.83
C GLU A 177 16.69 4.11 10.09
N LEU A 178 16.03 3.46 9.14
CA LEU A 178 15.69 2.03 9.25
C LEU A 178 16.96 1.17 9.31
N THR A 179 18.01 1.53 8.56
CA THR A 179 19.31 0.87 8.64
C THR A 179 19.95 1.07 10.02
N ARG A 180 19.93 2.29 10.55
CA ARG A 180 20.51 2.62 11.88
C ARG A 180 19.92 1.77 12.99
N ILE A 181 18.59 1.64 13.02
CA ILE A 181 17.88 0.89 14.09
C ILE A 181 17.98 -0.64 13.94
N THR A 182 18.30 -1.14 12.73
CA THR A 182 18.30 -2.59 12.45
C THR A 182 19.63 -3.22 12.90
N VAL A 183 19.57 -4.36 13.61
CA VAL A 183 20.77 -5.13 13.98
C VAL A 183 21.50 -5.65 12.75
N GLY A 184 22.78 -5.95 12.87
CA GLY A 184 23.64 -6.33 11.74
C GLY A 184 23.18 -7.53 10.91
N ASP A 185 22.48 -8.49 11.53
CA ASP A 185 21.85 -9.66 10.90
C ASP A 185 20.34 -9.49 10.65
N GLY A 186 19.78 -8.35 11.02
CA GLY A 186 18.38 -8.02 10.86
C GLY A 186 17.97 -7.79 9.40
N SER A 187 16.70 -7.53 9.18
CA SER A 187 16.14 -7.33 7.84
C SER A 187 15.21 -6.13 7.81
N VAL A 188 15.27 -5.36 6.73
CA VAL A 188 14.28 -4.36 6.37
C VAL A 188 13.46 -4.91 5.20
N VAL A 189 12.17 -5.13 5.43
CA VAL A 189 11.23 -5.66 4.44
C VAL A 189 10.31 -4.53 3.98
N ILE A 190 10.40 -4.17 2.71
CA ILE A 190 9.62 -3.11 2.08
C ILE A 190 8.57 -3.78 1.20
N VAL A 191 7.31 -3.48 1.45
CA VAL A 191 6.15 -4.03 0.74
C VAL A 191 5.46 -2.91 -0.02
N GLU A 192 5.45 -3.01 -1.36
CA GLU A 192 4.92 -1.94 -2.20
C GLU A 192 4.28 -2.46 -3.49
N HIS A 193 3.30 -1.69 -3.97
CA HIS A 193 2.91 -1.74 -5.36
C HIS A 193 3.92 -0.99 -6.23
N LEU A 194 4.25 -1.53 -7.39
CA LEU A 194 5.15 -0.87 -8.33
C LEU A 194 4.39 -0.38 -9.56
N ILE A 195 4.85 0.72 -10.17
CA ILE A 195 4.38 1.09 -11.50
C ILE A 195 4.99 0.14 -12.53
N ASP A 196 4.17 -0.79 -12.98
CA ASP A 196 4.49 -1.80 -13.99
C ASP A 196 3.25 -2.20 -14.76
N VAL A 197 3.42 -3.00 -15.82
CA VAL A 197 2.31 -3.39 -16.71
C VAL A 197 1.17 -4.05 -15.95
N ALA A 198 1.45 -4.95 -14.99
CA ALA A 198 0.41 -5.65 -14.24
C ALA A 198 -0.42 -4.68 -13.38
N ASN A 199 0.24 -3.77 -12.69
CA ASN A 199 -0.44 -2.76 -11.88
C ASN A 199 -1.17 -1.70 -12.73
N ILE A 200 -0.62 -1.34 -13.92
CA ILE A 200 -1.33 -0.45 -14.85
C ILE A 200 -2.62 -1.12 -15.36
N VAL A 201 -2.57 -2.39 -15.73
CA VAL A 201 -3.76 -3.15 -16.19
C VAL A 201 -4.78 -3.29 -15.04
N ALA A 202 -4.31 -3.55 -13.82
CA ALA A 202 -5.16 -3.75 -12.65
C ALA A 202 -5.81 -2.47 -12.13
N TYR A 203 -5.05 -1.38 -12.04
CA TYR A 203 -5.47 -0.13 -11.39
C TYR A 203 -5.63 1.05 -12.33
N GLY A 204 -5.31 0.87 -13.63
CA GLY A 204 -5.38 1.94 -14.63
C GLY A 204 -4.52 3.15 -14.24
N PRO A 205 -5.02 4.38 -14.45
CA PRO A 205 -4.29 5.60 -14.12
C PRO A 205 -3.92 5.72 -12.64
N ALA A 206 -4.59 5.02 -11.74
CA ALA A 206 -4.23 5.03 -10.31
C ALA A 206 -2.84 4.40 -10.06
N ALA A 207 -2.36 3.53 -10.95
CA ALA A 207 -1.02 2.97 -10.85
C ALA A 207 0.11 4.01 -10.96
N TRP A 208 -0.16 5.19 -11.51
CA TRP A 208 0.83 6.28 -11.59
C TRP A 208 1.16 6.89 -10.23
N HIS A 209 0.37 6.60 -9.21
CA HIS A 209 0.69 6.96 -7.83
C HIS A 209 1.80 6.10 -7.25
N PHE A 210 2.03 4.92 -7.79
CA PHE A 210 3.09 4.02 -7.36
C PHE A 210 4.45 4.49 -7.88
N SER A 211 5.52 3.93 -7.32
CA SER A 211 6.89 4.20 -7.76
C SER A 211 7.45 3.04 -8.58
N THR A 212 8.46 3.33 -9.39
CA THR A 212 9.15 2.28 -10.15
C THR A 212 10.04 1.43 -9.24
N GLY A 213 10.24 0.15 -9.59
CA GLY A 213 11.20 -0.69 -8.89
C GLY A 213 12.65 -0.18 -8.99
N GLY A 214 12.97 0.59 -10.05
CA GLY A 214 14.27 1.28 -10.18
C GLY A 214 14.46 2.34 -9.12
N ARG A 215 13.45 3.17 -8.87
CA ARG A 215 13.48 4.20 -7.81
C ARG A 215 13.79 3.59 -6.45
N TRP A 216 13.11 2.50 -6.09
CA TRP A 216 13.35 1.86 -4.79
C TRP A 216 14.71 1.20 -4.69
N ARG A 217 15.20 0.55 -5.75
CA ARG A 217 16.58 0.01 -5.76
C ARG A 217 17.61 1.12 -5.55
N ASN A 218 17.46 2.24 -6.22
CA ASN A 218 18.35 3.38 -6.07
C ASN A 218 18.27 3.97 -4.66
N ALA A 219 17.07 4.13 -4.09
CA ALA A 219 16.90 4.63 -2.73
C ALA A 219 17.55 3.71 -1.69
N VAL A 220 17.33 2.39 -1.79
CA VAL A 220 17.96 1.37 -0.94
C VAL A 220 19.49 1.46 -1.01
N THR A 221 20.06 1.54 -2.23
CA THR A 221 21.52 1.64 -2.42
C THR A 221 22.05 2.97 -1.88
N SER A 222 21.36 4.10 -2.13
CA SER A 222 21.75 5.42 -1.65
C SER A 222 21.65 5.56 -0.13
N ALA A 223 20.85 4.72 0.52
CA ALA A 223 20.78 4.60 1.97
C ALA A 223 21.91 3.76 2.58
N GLY A 224 22.79 3.17 1.75
CA GLY A 224 23.86 2.29 2.20
C GLY A 224 23.43 0.83 2.41
N MET A 225 22.20 0.47 2.03
CA MET A 225 21.66 -0.89 2.15
C MET A 225 21.97 -1.69 0.89
N ARG A 226 21.97 -3.01 1.05
CA ARG A 226 22.02 -3.97 -0.06
C ARG A 226 20.71 -4.69 -0.21
N LEU A 227 20.08 -4.58 -1.39
CA LEU A 227 18.88 -5.37 -1.73
C LEU A 227 19.27 -6.86 -1.86
N LYS A 228 18.69 -7.71 -1.04
CA LYS A 228 18.92 -9.17 -1.01
C LYS A 228 17.98 -9.89 -1.96
N SER A 229 16.71 -9.50 -1.97
CA SER A 229 15.69 -10.08 -2.83
C SER A 229 14.57 -9.09 -3.13
N ALA A 230 13.90 -9.31 -4.26
CA ALA A 230 12.65 -8.66 -4.60
C ALA A 230 11.74 -9.72 -5.20
N THR A 231 10.68 -10.06 -4.50
CA THR A 231 9.76 -11.15 -4.88
C THR A 231 8.36 -10.61 -5.05
N ARG A 232 7.66 -11.04 -6.10
CA ARG A 232 6.26 -10.69 -6.30
C ARG A 232 5.34 -11.65 -5.57
N VAL A 233 4.30 -11.10 -4.96
CA VAL A 233 3.18 -11.82 -4.35
C VAL A 233 1.90 -11.44 -5.10
N GLY A 234 1.14 -12.44 -5.51
CA GLY A 234 -0.09 -12.24 -6.29
C GLY A 234 0.10 -11.50 -7.62
N GLY A 235 1.33 -11.33 -8.10
CA GLY A 235 1.64 -10.60 -9.34
C GLY A 235 1.56 -9.07 -9.24
N LEU A 236 1.04 -8.51 -8.14
CA LEU A 236 0.73 -7.08 -7.98
C LEU A 236 1.51 -6.38 -6.87
N VAL A 237 1.97 -7.12 -5.86
CA VAL A 237 2.74 -6.59 -4.74
C VAL A 237 4.17 -7.08 -4.80
N THR A 238 5.13 -6.22 -4.53
CA THR A 238 6.55 -6.58 -4.43
C THR A 238 7.00 -6.50 -2.99
N VAL A 239 7.58 -7.60 -2.51
CA VAL A 239 8.27 -7.68 -1.22
C VAL A 239 9.76 -7.58 -1.50
N MET A 240 10.36 -6.49 -1.08
CA MET A 240 11.79 -6.22 -1.19
C MET A 240 12.44 -6.41 0.17
N VAL A 241 13.53 -7.17 0.23
CA VAL A 241 14.29 -7.42 1.46
C VAL A 241 15.67 -6.80 1.31
N ALA A 242 16.03 -5.92 2.23
CA ALA A 242 17.30 -5.22 2.26
C ALA A 242 18.01 -5.37 3.62
N ARG A 243 19.32 -5.23 3.60
CA ARG A 243 20.21 -5.22 4.77
C ARG A 243 21.31 -4.22 4.58
#